data_e5bb3f0d615183c026d0e3104a484ea0
#
_entry.id   e5bb3f0d615183c026d0e3104a484ea0
#
_cell.length_a   1.000
_cell.length_b   1.000
_cell.length_c   1.000
_cell.angle_alpha   90.00
_cell.angle_beta   90.00
_cell.angle_gamma   90.00
#
_symmetry.space_group_name_H-M   'P 1'
#
loop_
_entity.id
_entity.type
_entity.pdbx_description
1 polymer ?
#
loop_
_entity_poly.entity_id
_entity_poly.type
_entity_poly.pdbx_seq_one_letter_code
_entity_poly.pdbx_strand_id
1 'polypeptide(L)'
;MMNKKHTKAAVLFDTNSTLQVKNIEIPSLLEGQVLVKILFSGVCRSQLMEVRGARGEDPWLPHLLGHEGSGIVVEVGKGVTKVKPSDEVILGWVKGEGMDAPGAQYKNGDQIINSGRVTTFCNYSVVSESRIVKKPINLPFDEAVLFGCALPTGSGMAINEIAPTINESVLVLGLGGIGLSALMALKAQGVQNLIAADIYEDKLEMAKKLGVEYCLNTADKNFPILINDITNGGADYCIESAGRVLTIELGFSLIKSGGGKLLFASHPPEGESIRLIPHELIAGKQIAG
;
A
#
# COMPACT_ATOMS: atom_id res chain seq x y z
N MET A 1 40.85 11.12 -3.02
CA MET A 1 39.50 11.36 -3.57
C MET A 1 38.63 10.24 -3.04
N MET A 2 37.62 10.52 -2.20
CA MET A 2 36.65 9.50 -1.79
C MET A 2 35.98 8.94 -3.04
N ASN A 3 36.00 7.62 -3.21
CA ASN A 3 35.31 6.95 -4.30
C ASN A 3 33.82 7.22 -4.13
N LYS A 4 33.22 8.07 -4.98
CA LYS A 4 31.80 8.40 -4.90
C LYS A 4 31.00 7.13 -5.15
N LYS A 5 30.15 6.77 -4.17
CA LYS A 5 29.27 5.59 -4.29
C LYS A 5 28.18 5.89 -5.32
N HIS A 6 27.87 4.95 -6.20
CA HIS A 6 26.80 5.07 -7.20
C HIS A 6 25.77 3.97 -7.03
N THR A 7 24.57 4.23 -7.51
CA THR A 7 23.46 3.26 -7.58
C THR A 7 22.79 3.31 -8.93
N LYS A 8 22.43 2.15 -9.48
CA LYS A 8 21.46 2.09 -10.57
C LYS A 8 20.07 2.32 -9.99
N ALA A 9 19.31 3.22 -10.59
CA ALA A 9 17.96 3.57 -10.15
C ALA A 9 17.06 3.84 -11.36
N ALA A 10 15.77 3.50 -11.21
CA ALA A 10 14.73 3.91 -12.14
C ALA A 10 14.23 5.30 -11.73
N VAL A 11 14.43 6.28 -12.60
CA VAL A 11 14.13 7.70 -12.36
C VAL A 11 12.92 8.11 -13.18
N LEU A 12 11.98 8.79 -12.57
CA LEU A 12 10.89 9.51 -13.24
C LEU A 12 11.36 10.93 -13.54
N PHE A 13 11.48 11.26 -14.82
CA PHE A 13 11.86 12.62 -15.26
C PHE A 13 10.63 13.48 -15.53
N ASP A 14 9.60 12.88 -16.13
CA ASP A 14 8.35 13.55 -16.48
C ASP A 14 7.19 12.57 -16.28
N THR A 15 6.04 13.06 -15.85
CA THR A 15 4.81 12.25 -15.80
C THR A 15 4.39 11.80 -17.21
N ASN A 16 3.64 10.72 -17.29
CA ASN A 16 3.23 10.08 -18.55
C ASN A 16 4.41 9.62 -19.45
N SER A 17 5.58 9.42 -18.85
CA SER A 17 6.78 8.94 -19.53
C SER A 17 7.26 7.60 -18.94
N THR A 18 8.13 6.90 -19.67
CA THR A 18 8.79 5.70 -19.18
C THR A 18 9.90 6.05 -18.19
N LEU A 19 10.03 5.25 -17.14
CA LEU A 19 11.14 5.36 -16.20
C LEU A 19 12.47 5.13 -16.91
N GLN A 20 13.46 5.96 -16.61
CA GLN A 20 14.80 5.83 -17.18
C GLN A 20 15.77 5.23 -16.15
N VAL A 21 16.43 4.14 -16.50
CA VAL A 21 17.48 3.59 -15.64
C VAL A 21 18.76 4.41 -15.77
N LYS A 22 19.17 5.01 -14.66
CA LYS A 22 20.37 5.85 -14.57
C LYS A 22 21.34 5.32 -13.51
N ASN A 23 22.63 5.61 -13.68
CA ASN A 23 23.64 5.39 -12.65
C ASN A 23 23.90 6.72 -11.96
N ILE A 24 23.39 6.89 -10.77
CA ILE A 24 23.37 8.16 -10.03
C ILE A 24 24.28 8.12 -8.80
N GLU A 25 24.83 9.26 -8.42
CA GLU A 25 25.71 9.40 -7.27
C GLU A 25 24.89 9.42 -5.98
N ILE A 26 25.29 8.59 -5.01
CA ILE A 26 24.68 8.52 -3.69
C ILE A 26 25.24 9.67 -2.84
N PRO A 27 24.38 10.50 -2.21
CA PRO A 27 24.85 11.57 -1.32
C PRO A 27 25.44 11.03 -0.02
N SER A 28 26.19 11.86 0.69
CA SER A 28 26.56 11.60 2.09
C SER A 28 25.30 11.53 2.96
N LEU A 29 25.29 10.62 3.93
CA LEU A 29 24.14 10.45 4.80
C LEU A 29 24.01 11.66 5.75
N LEU A 30 22.80 12.17 5.85
CA LEU A 30 22.40 13.13 6.88
C LEU A 30 22.06 12.41 8.18
N GLU A 31 21.82 13.18 9.24
CA GLU A 31 21.34 12.67 10.52
C GLU A 31 20.01 11.92 10.34
N GLY A 32 19.89 10.71 10.93
CA GLY A 32 18.70 9.85 10.82
C GLY A 32 18.53 9.14 9.49
N GLN A 33 19.47 9.27 8.55
CA GLN A 33 19.44 8.54 7.29
C GLN A 33 20.23 7.24 7.35
N VAL A 34 19.80 6.24 6.57
CA VAL A 34 20.38 4.91 6.49
C VAL A 34 20.57 4.53 5.02
N LEU A 35 21.74 4.05 4.65
CA LEU A 35 21.99 3.47 3.33
C LEU A 35 21.68 1.97 3.37
N VAL A 36 20.75 1.53 2.52
CA VAL A 36 20.31 0.14 2.41
C VAL A 36 20.60 -0.40 1.02
N LYS A 37 21.21 -1.59 0.94
CA LYS A 37 21.27 -2.39 -0.29
C LYS A 37 19.93 -3.08 -0.48
N ILE A 38 19.20 -2.70 -1.52
CA ILE A 38 17.91 -3.29 -1.84
C ILE A 38 18.12 -4.67 -2.48
N LEU A 39 17.43 -5.67 -1.99
CA LEU A 39 17.41 -7.02 -2.54
C LEU A 39 16.11 -7.27 -3.31
N PHE A 40 14.98 -6.86 -2.75
CA PHE A 40 13.67 -6.94 -3.39
C PHE A 40 12.92 -5.62 -3.21
N SER A 41 12.16 -5.26 -4.24
CA SER A 41 11.25 -4.10 -4.23
C SER A 41 9.91 -4.53 -4.79
N GLY A 42 8.85 -4.23 -4.06
CA GLY A 42 7.49 -4.41 -4.55
C GLY A 42 7.06 -3.28 -5.49
N VAL A 43 6.04 -3.54 -6.27
CA VAL A 43 5.42 -2.57 -7.20
C VAL A 43 3.98 -2.33 -6.79
N CYS A 44 3.70 -1.12 -6.31
CA CYS A 44 2.37 -0.71 -5.90
C CYS A 44 1.68 0.10 -7.01
N ARG A 45 0.34 -0.01 -7.09
CA ARG A 45 -0.46 0.78 -8.03
C ARG A 45 -0.26 2.29 -7.85
N SER A 46 0.03 2.77 -6.65
CA SER A 46 0.31 4.18 -6.39
C SER A 46 1.48 4.73 -7.20
N GLN A 47 2.53 3.92 -7.44
CA GLN A 47 3.64 4.29 -8.30
C GLN A 47 3.19 4.44 -9.76
N LEU A 48 2.31 3.55 -10.22
CA LEU A 48 1.76 3.64 -11.57
C LEU A 48 0.90 4.90 -11.76
N MET A 49 0.13 5.27 -10.74
CA MET A 49 -0.66 6.51 -10.75
C MET A 49 0.25 7.74 -10.79
N GLU A 50 1.35 7.73 -10.04
CA GLU A 50 2.36 8.78 -10.01
C GLU A 50 3.03 8.95 -11.39
N VAL A 51 3.51 7.85 -11.97
CA VAL A 51 4.07 7.84 -13.33
C VAL A 51 3.09 8.36 -14.38
N ARG A 52 1.79 8.05 -14.24
CA ARG A 52 0.73 8.49 -15.15
C ARG A 52 0.18 9.89 -14.85
N GLY A 53 0.76 10.62 -13.91
CA GLY A 53 0.28 11.95 -13.52
C GLY A 53 -1.13 11.96 -12.91
N ALA A 54 -1.66 10.79 -12.51
CA ALA A 54 -2.99 10.67 -11.93
C ALA A 54 -3.08 11.17 -10.47
N ARG A 55 -1.96 11.64 -9.91
CA ARG A 55 -1.87 12.25 -8.57
C ARG A 55 -1.74 13.77 -8.62
N GLY A 56 -1.97 14.38 -9.79
CA GLY A 56 -1.84 15.81 -10.02
C GLY A 56 -0.45 16.26 -10.41
N GLU A 57 -0.17 17.56 -10.26
CA GLU A 57 1.13 18.15 -10.54
C GLU A 57 2.20 17.61 -9.58
N ASP A 58 3.35 17.24 -10.12
CA ASP A 58 4.47 16.68 -9.36
C ASP A 58 5.64 17.67 -9.28
N PRO A 59 5.75 18.44 -8.21
CA PRO A 59 6.81 19.46 -8.05
C PRO A 59 8.19 18.87 -7.72
N TRP A 60 8.28 17.54 -7.52
CA TRP A 60 9.51 16.87 -7.10
C TRP A 60 10.32 16.29 -8.26
N LEU A 61 9.79 16.35 -9.48
CA LEU A 61 10.49 15.84 -10.67
C LEU A 61 11.85 16.53 -10.89
N PRO A 62 12.89 15.78 -11.31
CA PRO A 62 12.95 14.33 -11.41
C PRO A 62 13.16 13.66 -10.05
N HIS A 63 12.57 12.49 -9.87
CA HIS A 63 12.71 11.77 -8.59
C HIS A 63 12.73 10.24 -8.73
N LEU A 64 13.11 9.58 -7.63
CA LEU A 64 13.07 8.13 -7.45
C LEU A 64 11.70 7.68 -6.97
N LEU A 65 11.36 6.44 -7.31
CA LEU A 65 10.11 5.76 -6.94
C LEU A 65 10.35 4.50 -6.10
N GLY A 66 9.24 3.86 -5.74
CA GLY A 66 9.22 2.67 -4.88
C GLY A 66 9.11 3.02 -3.41
N HIS A 67 8.25 2.31 -2.67
CA HIS A 67 8.02 2.59 -1.26
C HIS A 67 7.86 1.33 -0.39
N GLU A 68 8.12 0.17 -0.97
CA GLU A 68 8.15 -1.11 -0.26
C GLU A 68 9.37 -1.90 -0.73
N GLY A 69 10.15 -2.38 0.21
CA GLY A 69 11.41 -3.06 -0.09
C GLY A 69 11.90 -3.94 1.05
N SER A 70 12.84 -4.80 0.72
CA SER A 70 13.62 -5.55 1.69
C SER A 70 15.10 -5.51 1.31
N GLY A 71 15.98 -5.51 2.30
CA GLY A 71 17.39 -5.35 2.03
C GLY A 71 18.29 -5.43 3.26
N ILE A 72 19.53 -5.01 3.08
CA ILE A 72 20.58 -5.07 4.10
C ILE A 72 21.13 -3.66 4.33
N VAL A 73 21.23 -3.26 5.59
CA VAL A 73 21.83 -1.99 5.99
C VAL A 73 23.32 -2.00 5.65
N VAL A 74 23.78 -0.98 4.94
CA VAL A 74 25.20 -0.81 4.54
C VAL A 74 25.90 0.20 5.42
N GLU A 75 25.24 1.33 5.70
CA GLU A 75 25.80 2.45 6.45
C GLU A 75 24.67 3.20 7.17
N VAL A 76 24.98 3.79 8.31
CA VAL A 76 24.02 4.58 9.10
C VAL A 76 24.56 5.98 9.31
N GLY A 77 23.68 6.98 9.21
CA GLY A 77 23.97 8.35 9.53
C GLY A 77 24.03 8.61 11.03
N LYS A 78 24.44 9.83 11.40
CA LYS A 78 24.48 10.25 12.81
C LYS A 78 23.08 10.13 13.43
N GLY A 79 23.01 9.74 14.69
CA GLY A 79 21.77 9.66 15.48
C GLY A 79 20.91 8.44 15.23
N VAL A 80 21.22 7.61 14.22
CA VAL A 80 20.53 6.34 13.98
C VAL A 80 20.83 5.35 15.11
N THR A 81 19.80 4.79 15.72
CA THR A 81 19.90 3.87 16.86
C THR A 81 19.15 2.56 16.64
N LYS A 82 18.17 2.52 15.74
CA LYS A 82 17.27 1.40 15.52
C LYS A 82 17.92 0.25 14.76
N VAL A 83 18.85 0.56 13.87
CA VAL A 83 19.55 -0.39 13.01
C VAL A 83 21.03 -0.09 12.92
N LYS A 84 21.82 -1.10 12.51
CA LYS A 84 23.28 -1.02 12.29
C LYS A 84 23.67 -1.70 10.99
N PRO A 85 24.87 -1.46 10.44
CA PRO A 85 25.37 -2.19 9.29
C PRO A 85 25.23 -3.71 9.43
N SER A 86 24.83 -4.37 8.35
CA SER A 86 24.51 -5.80 8.22
C SER A 86 23.16 -6.23 8.80
N ASP A 87 22.38 -5.36 9.42
CA ASP A 87 21.00 -5.68 9.80
C ASP A 87 20.17 -5.93 8.54
N GLU A 88 19.37 -7.00 8.55
CA GLU A 88 18.34 -7.29 7.54
C GLU A 88 17.08 -6.51 7.85
N VAL A 89 16.53 -5.83 6.85
CA VAL A 89 15.46 -4.84 7.06
C VAL A 89 14.35 -4.92 6.02
N ILE A 90 13.17 -4.48 6.44
CA ILE A 90 12.00 -4.16 5.63
C ILE A 90 11.89 -2.64 5.56
N LEU A 91 11.61 -2.12 4.38
CA LEU A 91 11.39 -0.70 4.10
C LEU A 91 9.93 -0.48 3.77
N GLY A 92 9.30 0.49 4.43
CA GLY A 92 7.89 0.78 4.23
C GLY A 92 7.57 2.25 4.16
N TRP A 93 6.43 2.58 3.56
CA TRP A 93 5.97 3.96 3.44
C TRP A 93 5.39 4.52 4.75
N VAL A 94 4.91 3.65 5.65
CA VAL A 94 4.34 4.05 6.93
C VAL A 94 5.45 4.52 7.85
N LYS A 95 5.23 5.68 8.49
CA LYS A 95 6.13 6.20 9.51
C LYS A 95 6.00 5.36 10.78
N GLY A 96 7.12 4.76 11.20
CA GLY A 96 7.26 4.07 12.47
C GLY A 96 8.15 4.84 13.45
N GLU A 97 8.67 4.12 14.42
CA GLU A 97 9.66 4.62 15.37
C GLU A 97 11.00 4.95 14.71
N GLY A 98 11.83 5.72 15.40
CA GLY A 98 13.13 6.19 14.92
C GLY A 98 13.09 7.62 14.39
N MET A 99 14.24 8.12 13.98
CA MET A 99 14.39 9.49 13.51
C MET A 99 13.74 9.68 12.14
N ASP A 100 12.93 10.72 11.98
CA ASP A 100 12.25 11.05 10.72
C ASP A 100 13.10 12.02 9.89
N ALA A 101 14.05 11.47 9.15
CA ALA A 101 14.95 12.24 8.30
C ALA A 101 14.28 12.61 6.96
N PRO A 102 14.69 13.72 6.31
CA PRO A 102 14.21 14.07 4.97
C PRO A 102 14.63 13.06 3.91
N GLY A 103 13.99 13.11 2.74
CA GLY A 103 14.45 12.39 1.55
C GLY A 103 15.83 12.86 1.12
N ALA A 104 16.54 12.02 0.36
CA ALA A 104 17.88 12.31 -0.11
C ALA A 104 17.85 12.98 -1.49
N GLN A 105 18.91 13.71 -1.81
CA GLN A 105 19.15 14.29 -3.12
C GLN A 105 20.35 13.61 -3.78
N TYR A 106 20.07 12.78 -4.76
CA TYR A 106 21.07 12.10 -5.58
C TYR A 106 21.54 13.03 -6.71
N LYS A 107 22.62 12.67 -7.40
CA LYS A 107 23.12 13.45 -8.53
C LYS A 107 23.31 12.58 -9.78
N ASN A 108 22.90 13.12 -10.92
CA ASN A 108 23.17 12.61 -12.25
C ASN A 108 23.94 13.70 -13.02
N GLY A 109 25.27 13.71 -12.90
CA GLY A 109 26.08 14.88 -13.28
C GLY A 109 25.71 16.09 -12.42
N ASP A 110 25.30 17.18 -13.05
CA ASP A 110 24.86 18.42 -12.37
C ASP A 110 23.37 18.40 -11.99
N GLN A 111 22.60 17.43 -12.47
CA GLN A 111 21.19 17.33 -12.21
C GLN A 111 20.92 16.67 -10.85
N ILE A 112 20.06 17.30 -10.04
CA ILE A 112 19.55 16.75 -8.79
C ILE A 112 18.40 15.80 -9.11
N ILE A 113 18.44 14.61 -8.49
CA ILE A 113 17.37 13.62 -8.51
C ILE A 113 16.84 13.49 -7.07
N ASN A 114 15.62 13.89 -6.86
CA ASN A 114 14.99 13.85 -5.53
C ASN A 114 14.60 12.42 -5.12
N SER A 115 14.50 12.16 -3.85
CA SER A 115 13.86 10.95 -3.31
C SER A 115 12.92 11.29 -2.18
N GLY A 116 11.93 10.42 -1.94
CA GLY A 116 11.15 10.44 -0.72
C GLY A 116 11.95 9.92 0.49
N ARG A 117 11.30 9.86 1.68
CA ARG A 117 11.88 9.24 2.88
C ARG A 117 12.15 7.76 2.75
N VAL A 118 11.56 7.12 1.74
CA VAL A 118 11.83 5.77 1.28
C VAL A 118 11.66 5.72 -0.24
N THR A 119 12.64 5.15 -0.94
CA THR A 119 12.57 4.84 -2.38
C THR A 119 13.29 3.53 -2.62
N THR A 120 12.71 2.63 -3.41
CA THR A 120 13.20 1.24 -3.51
C THR A 120 13.49 0.77 -4.93
N PHE A 121 13.16 1.55 -5.98
CA PHE A 121 13.48 1.19 -7.37
C PHE A 121 14.94 1.50 -7.73
N CYS A 122 15.86 1.06 -6.86
CA CYS A 122 17.30 1.24 -7.01
C CYS A 122 18.07 0.12 -6.30
N ASN A 123 19.36 -0.04 -6.63
CA ASN A 123 20.19 -1.06 -5.95
C ASN A 123 20.60 -0.63 -4.53
N TYR A 124 20.80 0.66 -4.30
CA TYR A 124 21.13 1.23 -2.99
C TYR A 124 20.25 2.46 -2.76
N SER A 125 19.58 2.48 -1.64
CA SER A 125 18.67 3.56 -1.26
C SER A 125 19.11 4.23 0.05
N VAL A 126 19.04 5.55 0.06
CA VAL A 126 19.11 6.34 1.30
C VAL A 126 17.70 6.53 1.81
N VAL A 127 17.41 6.01 2.98
CA VAL A 127 16.06 6.01 3.58
C VAL A 127 16.10 6.60 4.99
N SER A 128 14.97 7.12 5.45
CA SER A 128 14.80 7.57 6.83
C SER A 128 14.75 6.39 7.79
N GLU A 129 15.37 6.50 8.98
CA GLU A 129 15.29 5.48 10.03
C GLU A 129 13.84 5.13 10.39
N SER A 130 12.94 6.13 10.39
CA SER A 130 11.51 5.94 10.67
C SER A 130 10.77 5.07 9.65
N ARG A 131 11.39 4.75 8.52
CA ARG A 131 10.81 3.92 7.44
C ARG A 131 11.37 2.50 7.42
N ILE A 132 12.13 2.12 8.43
CA ILE A 132 12.83 0.85 8.51
C ILE A 132 12.26 0.02 9.65
N VAL A 133 12.10 -1.28 9.41
CA VAL A 133 11.80 -2.29 10.43
C VAL A 133 12.80 -3.44 10.27
N LYS A 134 13.32 -3.97 11.38
CA LYS A 134 14.17 -5.17 11.32
C LYS A 134 13.35 -6.35 10.78
N LYS A 135 13.89 -7.03 9.79
CA LYS A 135 13.26 -8.21 9.21
C LYS A 135 13.29 -9.38 10.23
N PRO A 136 12.17 -10.09 10.44
CA PRO A 136 12.19 -11.34 11.19
C PRO A 136 13.19 -12.35 10.60
N ILE A 137 13.93 -13.06 11.46
CA ILE A 137 15.06 -13.94 11.05
C ILE A 137 14.62 -14.97 10.01
N ASN A 138 13.47 -15.59 10.21
CA ASN A 138 13.00 -16.71 9.37
C ASN A 138 12.13 -16.26 8.18
N LEU A 139 11.97 -14.96 7.94
CA LEU A 139 11.18 -14.44 6.82
C LEU A 139 12.10 -14.24 5.60
N PRO A 140 11.87 -14.89 4.45
CA PRO A 140 12.61 -14.64 3.22
C PRO A 140 12.47 -13.19 2.75
N PHE A 141 13.47 -12.65 2.06
CA PHE A 141 13.45 -11.25 1.61
C PHE A 141 12.37 -10.96 0.57
N ASP A 142 12.07 -11.92 -0.31
CA ASP A 142 11.03 -11.83 -1.33
C ASP A 142 9.61 -11.84 -0.76
N GLU A 143 9.41 -12.42 0.42
CA GLU A 143 8.16 -12.31 1.18
C GLU A 143 8.17 -11.05 2.06
N ALA A 144 9.31 -10.75 2.68
CA ALA A 144 9.48 -9.61 3.57
C ALA A 144 9.12 -8.26 2.91
N VAL A 145 9.39 -8.13 1.60
CA VAL A 145 9.07 -6.90 0.85
C VAL A 145 7.59 -6.50 0.92
N LEU A 146 6.68 -7.47 0.99
CA LEU A 146 5.23 -7.23 1.04
C LEU A 146 4.78 -6.53 2.33
N PHE A 147 5.59 -6.60 3.40
CA PHE A 147 5.34 -5.90 4.65
C PHE A 147 5.67 -4.39 4.59
N GLY A 148 6.20 -3.91 3.46
CA GLY A 148 6.46 -2.49 3.24
C GLY A 148 5.21 -1.66 2.91
N CYS A 149 4.17 -2.29 2.32
CA CYS A 149 2.96 -1.57 1.89
C CYS A 149 1.69 -2.41 1.98
N ALA A 150 1.50 -3.38 1.08
CA ALA A 150 0.21 -4.03 0.88
C ALA A 150 -0.28 -4.80 2.11
N LEU A 151 0.59 -5.60 2.74
CA LEU A 151 0.23 -6.39 3.92
C LEU A 151 -0.18 -5.51 5.11
N PRO A 152 0.63 -4.54 5.58
CA PRO A 152 0.23 -3.73 6.72
C PRO A 152 -0.99 -2.84 6.42
N THR A 153 -1.18 -2.42 5.16
CA THR A 153 -2.36 -1.63 4.78
C THR A 153 -3.63 -2.46 4.90
N GLY A 154 -3.71 -3.59 4.20
CA GLY A 154 -4.93 -4.41 4.22
C GLY A 154 -5.20 -5.05 5.58
N SER A 155 -4.18 -5.61 6.22
CA SER A 155 -4.34 -6.18 7.56
C SER A 155 -4.64 -5.12 8.63
N GLY A 156 -4.04 -3.92 8.52
CA GLY A 156 -4.31 -2.82 9.43
C GLY A 156 -5.75 -2.31 9.33
N MET A 157 -6.30 -2.20 8.13
CA MET A 157 -7.72 -1.90 7.93
C MET A 157 -8.62 -2.94 8.61
N ALA A 158 -8.30 -4.22 8.47
CA ALA A 158 -9.06 -5.31 9.05
C ALA A 158 -8.96 -5.37 10.58
N ILE A 159 -7.74 -5.26 11.12
CA ILE A 159 -7.45 -5.50 12.53
C ILE A 159 -7.69 -4.27 13.41
N ASN A 160 -7.29 -3.08 12.90
CA ASN A 160 -7.26 -1.86 13.72
C ASN A 160 -8.43 -0.92 13.46
N GLU A 161 -8.92 -0.85 12.21
CA GLU A 161 -9.92 0.15 11.83
C GLU A 161 -11.36 -0.37 11.86
N ILE A 162 -11.60 -1.57 11.34
CA ILE A 162 -12.94 -2.18 11.42
C ILE A 162 -13.08 -3.15 12.58
N ALA A 163 -12.03 -3.92 12.90
CA ALA A 163 -11.97 -4.85 14.03
C ALA A 163 -13.27 -5.65 14.23
N PRO A 164 -13.76 -6.38 13.21
CA PRO A 164 -15.08 -7.00 13.28
C PRO A 164 -15.09 -8.15 14.30
N THR A 165 -16.24 -8.39 14.88
CA THR A 165 -16.48 -9.63 15.62
C THR A 165 -16.57 -10.82 14.65
N ILE A 166 -16.46 -12.05 15.19
CA ILE A 166 -16.45 -13.27 14.34
C ILE A 166 -17.76 -13.48 13.56
N ASN A 167 -18.88 -12.89 14.01
CA ASN A 167 -20.21 -13.06 13.41
C ASN A 167 -20.60 -11.92 12.46
N GLU A 168 -19.84 -10.82 12.45
CA GLU A 168 -20.12 -9.71 11.56
C GLU A 168 -19.66 -10.02 10.13
N SER A 169 -20.41 -9.49 9.18
CA SER A 169 -20.15 -9.67 7.75
C SER A 169 -19.18 -8.62 7.21
N VAL A 170 -18.17 -9.08 6.46
CA VAL A 170 -17.19 -8.19 5.83
C VAL A 170 -17.12 -8.46 4.33
N LEU A 171 -17.47 -7.44 3.55
CA LEU A 171 -17.31 -7.42 2.10
C LEU A 171 -15.96 -6.79 1.75
N VAL A 172 -15.12 -7.50 0.98
CA VAL A 172 -13.87 -6.96 0.44
C VAL A 172 -14.02 -6.76 -1.06
N LEU A 173 -14.02 -5.50 -1.50
CA LEU A 173 -14.10 -5.08 -2.91
C LEU A 173 -12.70 -4.81 -3.46
N GLY A 174 -12.31 -5.57 -4.48
CA GLY A 174 -10.97 -5.53 -5.08
C GLY A 174 -10.00 -6.47 -4.36
N LEU A 175 -9.50 -7.48 -5.09
CA LEU A 175 -8.64 -8.53 -4.57
C LEU A 175 -7.20 -8.38 -5.07
N GLY A 176 -6.69 -7.14 -5.02
CA GLY A 176 -5.27 -6.83 -5.15
C GLY A 176 -4.51 -7.13 -3.85
N GLY A 177 -3.27 -6.63 -3.74
CA GLY A 177 -2.43 -6.85 -2.56
C GLY A 177 -3.11 -6.43 -1.25
N ILE A 178 -3.79 -5.27 -1.23
CA ILE A 178 -4.49 -4.76 -0.04
C ILE A 178 -5.69 -5.66 0.31
N GLY A 179 -6.57 -5.95 -0.66
CA GLY A 179 -7.77 -6.74 -0.40
C GLY A 179 -7.47 -8.18 0.02
N LEU A 180 -6.51 -8.84 -0.64
CA LEU A 180 -6.07 -10.19 -0.22
C LEU A 180 -5.44 -10.16 1.18
N SER A 181 -4.67 -9.12 1.53
CA SER A 181 -4.11 -8.96 2.87
C SER A 181 -5.19 -8.79 3.93
N ALA A 182 -6.23 -8.00 3.62
CA ALA A 182 -7.39 -7.85 4.50
C ALA A 182 -8.12 -9.19 4.71
N LEU A 183 -8.38 -9.94 3.63
CA LEU A 183 -9.00 -11.27 3.73
C LEU A 183 -8.17 -12.24 4.57
N MET A 184 -6.84 -12.27 4.38
CA MET A 184 -5.94 -13.12 5.17
C MET A 184 -6.02 -12.77 6.66
N ALA A 185 -6.01 -11.47 6.99
CA ALA A 185 -6.11 -11.00 8.38
C ALA A 185 -7.47 -11.36 9.00
N LEU A 186 -8.57 -11.13 8.31
CA LEU A 186 -9.93 -11.47 8.75
C LEU A 186 -10.10 -12.97 8.98
N LYS A 187 -9.57 -13.80 8.07
CA LYS A 187 -9.54 -15.26 8.25
C LYS A 187 -8.74 -15.68 9.48
N ALA A 188 -7.57 -15.08 9.69
CA ALA A 188 -6.73 -15.37 10.85
C ALA A 188 -7.40 -14.97 12.18
N GLN A 189 -8.26 -13.93 12.17
CA GLN A 189 -9.09 -13.54 13.32
C GLN A 189 -10.31 -14.42 13.50
N GLY A 190 -10.61 -15.36 12.59
CA GLY A 190 -11.74 -16.26 12.68
C GLY A 190 -13.08 -15.67 12.25
N VAL A 191 -13.09 -14.56 11.52
CA VAL A 191 -14.32 -13.96 10.95
C VAL A 191 -14.94 -14.97 9.97
N GLN A 192 -16.22 -15.26 10.16
CA GLN A 192 -16.94 -16.32 9.45
C GLN A 192 -17.61 -15.82 8.17
N ASN A 193 -18.22 -14.64 8.22
CA ASN A 193 -19.04 -14.09 7.13
C ASN A 193 -18.21 -13.19 6.21
N LEU A 194 -17.26 -13.80 5.48
CA LEU A 194 -16.39 -13.09 4.54
C LEU A 194 -16.90 -13.22 3.12
N ILE A 195 -16.99 -12.08 2.43
CA ILE A 195 -17.36 -11.98 1.03
C ILE A 195 -16.22 -11.32 0.27
N ALA A 196 -15.67 -12.02 -0.68
CA ALA A 196 -14.61 -11.52 -1.57
C ALA A 196 -15.21 -11.16 -2.94
N ALA A 197 -14.91 -9.98 -3.46
CA ALA A 197 -15.48 -9.53 -4.72
C ALA A 197 -14.43 -8.84 -5.61
N ASP A 198 -14.38 -9.26 -6.88
CA ASP A 198 -13.52 -8.68 -7.91
C ASP A 198 -14.20 -8.89 -9.28
N ILE A 199 -13.70 -8.21 -10.33
CA ILE A 199 -14.12 -8.45 -11.72
C ILE A 199 -13.32 -9.58 -12.39
N TYR A 200 -12.19 -9.99 -11.83
CA TYR A 200 -11.27 -10.97 -12.39
C TYR A 200 -11.40 -12.32 -11.70
N GLU A 201 -11.69 -13.36 -12.49
CA GLU A 201 -11.87 -14.74 -11.99
C GLU A 201 -10.62 -15.31 -11.30
N ASP A 202 -9.42 -15.01 -11.82
CA ASP A 202 -8.16 -15.45 -11.21
C ASP A 202 -8.00 -14.91 -9.78
N LYS A 203 -8.50 -13.71 -9.51
CA LYS A 203 -8.51 -13.11 -8.16
C LYS A 203 -9.52 -13.79 -7.23
N LEU A 204 -10.69 -14.10 -7.76
CA LEU A 204 -11.71 -14.85 -7.03
C LEU A 204 -11.22 -16.26 -6.67
N GLU A 205 -10.52 -16.94 -7.60
CA GLU A 205 -9.90 -18.24 -7.32
C GLU A 205 -8.81 -18.17 -6.23
N MET A 206 -8.06 -17.06 -6.14
CA MET A 206 -7.13 -16.85 -5.02
C MET A 206 -7.87 -16.73 -3.68
N ALA A 207 -8.97 -15.99 -3.63
CA ALA A 207 -9.79 -15.88 -2.42
C ALA A 207 -10.41 -17.22 -2.00
N LYS A 208 -10.87 -18.02 -2.96
CA LYS A 208 -11.36 -19.40 -2.70
C LYS A 208 -10.28 -20.28 -2.10
N LYS A 209 -9.04 -20.20 -2.61
CA LYS A 209 -7.88 -20.93 -2.03
C LYS A 209 -7.56 -20.50 -0.60
N LEU A 210 -7.85 -19.25 -0.22
CA LEU A 210 -7.75 -18.78 1.16
C LEU A 210 -8.91 -19.27 2.04
N GLY A 211 -9.88 -20.00 1.47
CA GLY A 211 -11.04 -20.55 2.19
C GLY A 211 -12.15 -19.52 2.42
N VAL A 212 -12.28 -18.51 1.56
CA VAL A 212 -13.43 -17.61 1.56
C VAL A 212 -14.58 -18.29 0.84
N GLU A 213 -15.74 -18.38 1.49
CA GLU A 213 -16.92 -19.10 0.96
C GLU A 213 -17.59 -18.34 -0.19
N TYR A 214 -17.82 -17.04 0.02
CA TYR A 214 -18.51 -16.21 -0.95
C TYR A 214 -17.50 -15.43 -1.79
N CYS A 215 -17.28 -15.88 -3.02
CA CYS A 215 -16.39 -15.22 -3.99
C CYS A 215 -17.21 -14.81 -5.21
N LEU A 216 -17.50 -13.50 -5.34
CA LEU A 216 -18.49 -12.98 -6.27
C LEU A 216 -17.89 -12.05 -7.30
N ASN A 217 -18.31 -12.21 -8.56
CA ASN A 217 -17.92 -11.30 -9.63
C ASN A 217 -18.77 -10.02 -9.58
N THR A 218 -18.11 -8.86 -9.40
CA THR A 218 -18.81 -7.57 -9.35
C THR A 218 -19.43 -7.14 -10.67
N ALA A 219 -19.08 -7.77 -11.79
CA ALA A 219 -19.71 -7.55 -13.09
C ALA A 219 -21.07 -8.26 -13.25
N ASP A 220 -21.41 -9.19 -12.35
CA ASP A 220 -22.72 -9.82 -12.33
C ASP A 220 -23.80 -8.78 -11.96
N LYS A 221 -24.85 -8.69 -12.78
CA LYS A 221 -25.98 -7.77 -12.56
C LYS A 221 -26.73 -8.06 -11.26
N ASN A 222 -26.66 -9.29 -10.79
CA ASN A 222 -27.29 -9.72 -9.53
C ASN A 222 -26.39 -9.48 -8.30
N PHE A 223 -25.16 -8.98 -8.48
CA PHE A 223 -24.18 -8.80 -7.40
C PHE A 223 -24.76 -8.06 -6.18
N PRO A 224 -25.47 -6.91 -6.32
CA PRO A 224 -26.07 -6.24 -5.17
C PRO A 224 -27.16 -7.07 -4.45
N ILE A 225 -27.94 -7.84 -5.21
CA ILE A 225 -28.97 -8.70 -4.66
C ILE A 225 -28.33 -9.84 -3.86
N LEU A 226 -27.30 -10.48 -4.42
CA LEU A 226 -26.55 -11.53 -3.72
C LEU A 226 -25.94 -11.06 -2.42
N ILE A 227 -25.34 -9.86 -2.39
CA ILE A 227 -24.80 -9.28 -1.14
C ILE A 227 -25.91 -9.08 -0.13
N ASN A 228 -27.05 -8.50 -0.54
CA ASN A 228 -28.18 -8.26 0.35
C ASN A 228 -28.72 -9.58 0.94
N ASP A 229 -28.83 -10.63 0.15
CA ASP A 229 -29.32 -11.95 0.58
C ASP A 229 -28.34 -12.63 1.55
N ILE A 230 -27.03 -12.63 1.22
CA ILE A 230 -25.98 -13.23 2.07
C ILE A 230 -25.87 -12.52 3.40
N THR A 231 -26.04 -11.20 3.43
CA THR A 231 -25.83 -10.37 4.62
C THR A 231 -27.12 -9.98 5.33
N ASN A 232 -28.25 -10.42 4.84
CA ASN A 232 -29.58 -10.09 5.36
C ASN A 232 -29.81 -8.57 5.49
N GLY A 233 -29.55 -7.83 4.41
CA GLY A 233 -29.86 -6.39 4.33
C GLY A 233 -28.66 -5.45 4.25
N GLY A 234 -27.46 -5.96 3.97
CA GLY A 234 -26.23 -5.22 3.78
C GLY A 234 -25.10 -5.65 4.72
N ALA A 235 -23.87 -5.54 4.28
CA ALA A 235 -22.68 -5.93 5.04
C ALA A 235 -22.46 -5.00 6.25
N ASP A 236 -21.97 -5.55 7.36
CA ASP A 236 -21.55 -4.76 8.52
C ASP A 236 -20.36 -3.85 8.15
N TYR A 237 -19.43 -4.40 7.40
CA TYR A 237 -18.25 -3.67 6.93
C TYR A 237 -17.99 -3.92 5.45
N CYS A 238 -17.49 -2.90 4.78
CA CYS A 238 -16.93 -3.02 3.44
C CYS A 238 -15.51 -2.45 3.41
N ILE A 239 -14.54 -3.24 2.97
CA ILE A 239 -13.18 -2.79 2.67
C ILE A 239 -13.08 -2.61 1.15
N GLU A 240 -12.93 -1.37 0.69
CA GLU A 240 -12.72 -1.05 -0.72
C GLU A 240 -11.22 -0.87 -0.99
N SER A 241 -10.67 -1.64 -1.91
CA SER A 241 -9.26 -1.62 -2.29
C SER A 241 -9.00 -1.60 -3.80
N ALA A 242 -10.04 -1.44 -4.62
CA ALA A 242 -9.89 -1.27 -6.08
C ALA A 242 -9.53 0.17 -6.47
N GLY A 243 -9.87 1.15 -5.62
CA GLY A 243 -9.52 2.56 -5.79
C GLY A 243 -10.20 3.23 -6.97
N ARG A 244 -11.50 3.01 -7.11
CA ARG A 244 -12.33 3.66 -8.14
C ARG A 244 -13.56 4.27 -7.51
N VAL A 245 -13.98 5.43 -7.99
CA VAL A 245 -15.22 6.09 -7.54
C VAL A 245 -16.40 5.11 -7.55
N LEU A 246 -16.58 4.38 -8.66
CA LEU A 246 -17.69 3.42 -8.80
C LEU A 246 -17.67 2.31 -7.74
N THR A 247 -16.49 1.81 -7.35
CA THR A 247 -16.42 0.75 -6.33
C THR A 247 -16.56 1.30 -4.92
N ILE A 248 -16.15 2.54 -4.67
CA ILE A 248 -16.42 3.23 -3.39
C ILE A 248 -17.92 3.48 -3.23
N GLU A 249 -18.59 4.03 -4.24
CA GLU A 249 -20.04 4.25 -4.23
C GLU A 249 -20.82 2.95 -4.10
N LEU A 250 -20.42 1.90 -4.84
CA LEU A 250 -21.00 0.57 -4.74
C LEU A 250 -20.84 0.00 -3.33
N GLY A 251 -19.61 0.02 -2.77
CA GLY A 251 -19.36 -0.47 -1.42
C GLY A 251 -20.19 0.25 -0.37
N PHE A 252 -20.35 1.58 -0.49
CA PHE A 252 -21.22 2.35 0.41
C PHE A 252 -22.70 1.96 0.29
N SER A 253 -23.17 1.68 -0.92
CA SER A 253 -24.56 1.24 -1.12
C SER A 253 -24.85 -0.12 -0.48
N LEU A 254 -23.85 -1.02 -0.42
CA LEU A 254 -23.97 -2.42 0.00
C LEU A 254 -23.76 -2.64 1.51
N ILE A 255 -23.36 -1.65 2.27
CA ILE A 255 -23.33 -1.75 3.74
C ILE A 255 -24.71 -1.52 4.34
N LYS A 256 -24.98 -2.15 5.49
CA LYS A 256 -26.28 -2.04 6.19
C LYS A 256 -26.52 -0.63 6.72
N SER A 257 -27.80 -0.24 6.82
CA SER A 257 -28.21 0.91 7.61
C SER A 257 -28.04 0.62 9.11
N GLY A 258 -27.88 1.68 9.92
CA GLY A 258 -27.76 1.52 11.38
C GLY A 258 -26.40 1.00 11.84
N GLY A 259 -25.30 1.49 11.23
CA GLY A 259 -23.94 1.22 11.72
C GLY A 259 -22.99 0.57 10.71
N GLY A 260 -23.44 0.25 9.49
CA GLY A 260 -22.54 -0.26 8.46
C GLY A 260 -21.44 0.75 8.13
N LYS A 261 -20.19 0.27 7.97
CA LYS A 261 -19.01 1.11 7.71
C LYS A 261 -18.28 0.69 6.45
N LEU A 262 -18.12 1.62 5.50
CA LEU A 262 -17.17 1.50 4.38
C LEU A 262 -15.83 2.10 4.78
N LEU A 263 -14.76 1.35 4.56
CA LEU A 263 -13.38 1.81 4.70
C LEU A 263 -12.65 1.63 3.37
N PHE A 264 -11.98 2.66 2.86
CA PHE A 264 -11.21 2.56 1.62
C PHE A 264 -9.77 3.06 1.81
N ALA A 265 -8.80 2.38 1.17
CA ALA A 265 -7.38 2.69 1.27
C ALA A 265 -6.72 3.05 -0.08
N SER A 266 -7.42 2.79 -1.17
CA SER A 266 -6.95 3.14 -2.51
C SER A 266 -7.67 4.39 -2.98
N HIS A 267 -6.93 5.43 -3.33
CA HIS A 267 -7.58 6.65 -3.80
C HIS A 267 -7.75 6.65 -5.33
N PRO A 268 -8.87 7.22 -5.83
CA PRO A 268 -9.07 7.53 -7.25
C PRO A 268 -8.06 8.58 -7.74
N PRO A 269 -7.98 8.83 -9.06
CA PRO A 269 -7.25 9.96 -9.61
C PRO A 269 -7.63 11.28 -8.95
N GLU A 270 -6.69 12.22 -8.89
CA GLU A 270 -6.96 13.56 -8.35
C GLU A 270 -8.09 14.27 -9.14
N GLY A 271 -8.94 14.97 -8.40
CA GLY A 271 -10.09 15.70 -8.95
C GLY A 271 -11.37 14.87 -9.12
N GLU A 272 -11.30 13.54 -8.96
CA GLU A 272 -12.51 12.72 -8.92
C GLU A 272 -13.25 12.88 -7.58
N SER A 273 -14.58 12.76 -7.63
CA SER A 273 -15.46 12.89 -6.47
C SER A 273 -16.46 11.74 -6.40
N ILE A 274 -16.84 11.35 -5.18
CA ILE A 274 -17.87 10.36 -4.91
C ILE A 274 -19.22 11.04 -4.65
N ARG A 275 -20.31 10.35 -5.00
CA ARG A 275 -21.68 10.77 -4.70
C ARG A 275 -22.26 9.91 -3.59
N LEU A 276 -22.69 10.56 -2.53
CA LEU A 276 -23.35 9.90 -1.42
C LEU A 276 -24.75 10.47 -1.25
N ILE A 277 -25.71 9.62 -0.89
CA ILE A 277 -27.08 10.04 -0.57
C ILE A 277 -27.09 10.45 0.91
N PRO A 278 -27.36 11.74 1.25
CA PRO A 278 -27.29 12.22 2.64
C PRO A 278 -28.19 11.44 3.59
N HIS A 279 -29.34 10.95 3.12
CA HIS A 279 -30.26 10.16 3.93
C HIS A 279 -29.64 8.84 4.42
N GLU A 280 -28.73 8.22 3.64
CA GLU A 280 -28.06 6.99 4.06
C GLU A 280 -27.07 7.25 5.21
N LEU A 281 -26.41 8.43 5.22
CA LEU A 281 -25.56 8.86 6.35
C LEU A 281 -26.43 9.10 7.62
N ILE A 282 -27.59 9.75 7.46
CA ILE A 282 -28.55 9.96 8.56
C ILE A 282 -29.08 8.61 9.07
N ALA A 283 -29.27 7.63 8.17
CA ALA A 283 -29.65 6.26 8.52
C ALA A 283 -28.52 5.43 9.19
N GLY A 284 -27.38 6.06 9.46
CA GLY A 284 -26.29 5.49 10.25
C GLY A 284 -25.20 4.77 9.45
N LYS A 285 -25.20 4.84 8.10
CA LYS A 285 -24.06 4.38 7.31
C LYS A 285 -22.86 5.28 7.54
N GLN A 286 -21.65 4.70 7.54
CA GLN A 286 -20.40 5.40 7.78
C GLN A 286 -19.43 5.20 6.61
N ILE A 287 -18.59 6.18 6.32
CA ILE A 287 -17.51 6.10 5.35
C ILE A 287 -16.25 6.74 5.92
N ALA A 288 -15.12 6.08 5.73
CA ALA A 288 -13.79 6.57 6.14
C ALA A 288 -12.71 6.10 5.16
N GLY A 289 -11.57 6.81 5.14
CA GLY A 289 -10.40 6.48 4.34
C GLY A 289 -9.10 6.65 5.12
#